data_ee40a220ac3ee8b05f7b22712c0af914
#
_entry.id   ee40a220ac3ee8b05f7b22712c0af914
#
_cell.length_a   1.000
_cell.length_b   1.000
_cell.length_c   1.000
_cell.angle_alpha   90.00
_cell.angle_beta   90.00
_cell.angle_gamma   90.00
#
_symmetry.space_group_name_H-M   'P 1'
#
loop_
_entity.id
_entity.type
_entity.pdbx_description
1 polymer ?
#
loop_
_entity_poly.entity_id
_entity_poly.type
_entity_poly.pdbx_seq_one_letter_code
_entity_poly.pdbx_strand_id
1 'polypeptide(L)'
;MFHKKYSSNVDILVNQKTNNAQVQYATQQADLQAINTYKDVLTKPIILTPVLKEIKRTDNYQGSLSDLAKSIKVTNQTNSQVVTVTVTDKNAYVAADVANIIGKVFTRKVKKMMQVDNVTIVSNAKVSTKPVSPNKKLFALVGAVTGLFVGIIVLFIKEFTDKTVKDGNFLTDELGLTNIGSVYHLDINDSDYGVVKVIARNKVSDSNDHDKEISTPRRRRV
;
A
#
# COMPACT_ATOMS: atom_id res chain seq x y z
N MET A 1 -3.39 -15.90 -13.59
CA MET A 1 -3.27 -16.75 -12.39
C MET A 1 -2.02 -16.34 -11.61
N PHE A 2 -2.17 -15.83 -10.39
CA PHE A 2 -1.02 -15.35 -9.60
C PHE A 2 -0.35 -16.54 -8.90
N HIS A 3 0.91 -16.80 -9.19
CA HIS A 3 1.69 -17.84 -8.53
C HIS A 3 2.22 -17.31 -7.19
N LYS A 4 2.15 -18.16 -6.16
CA LYS A 4 2.79 -17.88 -4.88
C LYS A 4 4.30 -17.79 -5.07
N LYS A 5 4.93 -16.79 -4.44
CA LYS A 5 6.39 -16.66 -4.42
C LYS A 5 6.87 -16.68 -2.97
N TYR A 6 8.01 -17.28 -2.77
CA TYR A 6 8.68 -17.43 -1.48
C TYR A 6 9.97 -16.65 -1.52
N SER A 7 10.40 -16.11 -0.40
CA SER A 7 11.68 -15.43 -0.33
C SER A 7 12.54 -15.96 0.81
N SER A 8 13.83 -16.00 0.56
CA SER A 8 14.84 -16.38 1.53
C SER A 8 15.98 -15.37 1.47
N ASN A 9 16.63 -15.12 2.59
CA ASN A 9 17.69 -14.13 2.66
C ASN A 9 18.94 -14.72 3.32
N VAL A 10 20.10 -14.30 2.82
CA VAL A 10 21.42 -14.55 3.39
C VAL A 10 22.02 -13.21 3.78
N ASP A 11 22.61 -13.13 4.96
CA ASP A 11 23.27 -11.92 5.46
C ASP A 11 24.78 -12.11 5.43
N ILE A 12 25.46 -11.16 4.80
CA ILE A 12 26.89 -11.16 4.58
C ILE A 12 27.48 -9.93 5.25
N LEU A 13 28.36 -10.14 6.21
CA LEU A 13 29.15 -9.06 6.83
C LEU A 13 30.37 -8.79 5.96
N VAL A 14 30.56 -7.53 5.62
CA VAL A 14 31.73 -7.05 4.91
C VAL A 14 32.45 -6.04 5.81
N ASN A 15 33.56 -6.43 6.39
CA ASN A 15 34.34 -5.59 7.30
C ASN A 15 35.77 -5.45 6.76
N GLN A 16 36.33 -4.24 6.74
CA GLN A 16 37.76 -4.03 6.50
C GLN A 16 38.47 -3.91 7.84
N LYS A 17 39.38 -4.82 8.11
CA LYS A 17 40.25 -4.71 9.30
C LYS A 17 41.20 -3.55 9.11
N THR A 18 41.00 -2.50 9.88
CA THR A 18 41.96 -1.40 9.98
C THR A 18 42.68 -1.53 11.34
N ASN A 19 43.99 -1.73 11.30
CA ASN A 19 44.79 -1.88 12.51
C ASN A 19 45.15 -0.57 13.22
N ASN A 20 44.70 0.58 12.69
CA ASN A 20 45.04 1.90 13.24
C ASN A 20 43.79 2.64 13.73
N ALA A 21 43.71 2.88 15.03
CA ALA A 21 42.62 3.60 15.71
C ALA A 21 42.42 5.05 15.22
N GLN A 22 43.49 5.69 14.73
CA GLN A 22 43.45 7.08 14.24
C GLN A 22 42.81 7.24 12.84
N VAL A 23 42.67 6.16 12.07
CA VAL A 23 42.11 6.17 10.71
C VAL A 23 40.64 5.73 10.70
N GLN A 24 40.09 5.42 11.88
CA GLN A 24 38.78 4.74 12.01
C GLN A 24 37.61 5.52 11.42
N TYR A 25 37.58 6.85 11.52
CA TYR A 25 36.49 7.65 10.94
C TYR A 25 36.54 7.75 9.41
N ALA A 26 37.72 7.92 8.83
CA ALA A 26 37.88 7.95 7.37
C ALA A 26 37.60 6.57 6.74
N THR A 27 37.99 5.49 7.44
CA THR A 27 37.74 4.13 7.02
C THR A 27 36.25 3.77 7.05
N GLN A 28 35.50 4.27 8.02
CA GLN A 28 34.06 4.03 8.10
C GLN A 28 33.28 4.60 6.90
N GLN A 29 33.63 5.79 6.40
CA GLN A 29 33.03 6.35 5.20
C GLN A 29 33.44 5.58 3.93
N ALA A 30 34.70 5.17 3.84
CA ALA A 30 35.19 4.32 2.75
C ALA A 30 34.48 2.95 2.74
N ASP A 31 34.23 2.36 3.90
CA ASP A 31 33.50 1.09 4.04
C ASP A 31 32.06 1.21 3.54
N LEU A 32 31.36 2.31 3.83
CA LEU A 32 29.99 2.55 3.32
C LEU A 32 29.94 2.70 1.80
N GLN A 33 30.97 3.31 1.18
CA GLN A 33 31.08 3.36 -0.28
C GLN A 33 31.40 2.00 -0.88
N ALA A 34 32.27 1.23 -0.22
CA ALA A 34 32.58 -0.14 -0.63
C ALA A 34 31.35 -1.05 -0.63
N ILE A 35 30.41 -0.87 0.31
CA ILE A 35 29.15 -1.64 0.37
C ILE A 35 28.34 -1.45 -0.91
N ASN A 36 28.26 -0.26 -1.48
CA ASN A 36 27.55 -0.04 -2.76
C ASN A 36 28.23 -0.83 -3.89
N THR A 37 29.57 -0.84 -3.93
CA THR A 37 30.31 -1.67 -4.91
C THR A 37 30.02 -3.16 -4.72
N TYR A 38 29.95 -3.65 -3.48
CA TYR A 38 29.62 -5.07 -3.21
C TYR A 38 28.19 -5.42 -3.62
N LYS A 39 27.22 -4.50 -3.41
CA LYS A 39 25.85 -4.69 -3.90
C LYS A 39 25.79 -4.79 -5.41
N ASP A 40 26.53 -3.96 -6.12
CA ASP A 40 26.61 -3.98 -7.58
C ASP A 40 27.26 -5.29 -8.08
N VAL A 41 28.36 -5.70 -7.47
CA VAL A 41 29.08 -6.92 -7.85
C VAL A 41 28.20 -8.17 -7.64
N LEU A 42 27.38 -8.21 -6.58
CA LEU A 42 26.47 -9.32 -6.28
C LEU A 42 25.46 -9.60 -7.40
N THR A 43 25.07 -8.57 -8.14
CA THR A 43 24.11 -8.69 -9.26
C THR A 43 24.78 -8.89 -10.63
N LYS A 44 26.12 -8.83 -10.68
CA LYS A 44 26.84 -8.94 -11.95
C LYS A 44 27.09 -10.39 -12.39
N PRO A 45 27.29 -10.64 -13.69
CA PRO A 45 27.54 -11.98 -14.23
C PRO A 45 28.72 -12.70 -13.59
N ILE A 46 29.73 -11.97 -13.09
CA ILE A 46 30.91 -12.56 -12.44
C ILE A 46 30.56 -13.43 -11.21
N ILE A 47 29.46 -13.06 -10.51
CA ILE A 47 28.89 -13.83 -9.40
C ILE A 47 27.77 -14.74 -9.87
N LEU A 48 26.85 -14.22 -10.71
CA LEU A 48 25.65 -14.96 -11.07
C LEU A 48 25.90 -16.14 -12.05
N THR A 49 26.93 -16.06 -12.90
CA THR A 49 27.23 -17.16 -13.82
C THR A 49 27.64 -18.45 -13.08
N PRO A 50 28.62 -18.45 -12.15
CA PRO A 50 28.92 -19.61 -11.37
C PRO A 50 27.76 -20.08 -10.47
N VAL A 51 26.96 -19.15 -9.93
CA VAL A 51 25.75 -19.49 -9.18
C VAL A 51 24.76 -20.24 -10.06
N LEU A 52 24.45 -19.70 -11.25
CA LEU A 52 23.53 -20.31 -12.19
C LEU A 52 23.99 -21.76 -12.60
N LYS A 53 25.30 -21.93 -12.79
CA LYS A 53 25.87 -23.26 -13.11
C LYS A 53 25.66 -24.26 -11.97
N GLU A 54 25.82 -23.79 -10.72
CA GLU A 54 25.66 -24.64 -9.54
C GLU A 54 24.19 -25.00 -9.29
N ILE A 55 23.24 -24.02 -9.34
CA ILE A 55 21.83 -24.30 -9.13
C ILE A 55 21.18 -25.13 -10.25
N LYS A 56 21.65 -25.01 -11.49
CA LYS A 56 21.18 -25.88 -12.56
C LYS A 56 21.54 -27.34 -12.30
N ARG A 57 22.69 -27.58 -11.65
CA ARG A 57 23.15 -28.94 -11.34
C ARG A 57 22.44 -29.50 -10.09
N THR A 58 22.16 -28.65 -9.08
CA THR A 58 21.63 -29.10 -7.77
C THR A 58 20.13 -29.15 -7.79
N ASP A 59 19.48 -28.09 -8.31
CA ASP A 59 18.05 -27.85 -8.17
C ASP A 59 17.29 -27.94 -9.51
N ASN A 60 17.96 -28.38 -10.57
CA ASN A 60 17.40 -28.43 -11.93
C ASN A 60 16.74 -27.11 -12.37
N TYR A 61 17.34 -26.00 -11.98
CA TYR A 61 16.82 -24.67 -12.25
C TYR A 61 16.76 -24.38 -13.76
N GLN A 62 15.57 -24.01 -14.26
CA GLN A 62 15.34 -23.82 -15.70
C GLN A 62 15.46 -22.35 -16.14
N GLY A 63 15.67 -21.41 -15.20
CA GLY A 63 15.76 -19.99 -15.50
C GLY A 63 17.05 -19.59 -16.21
N SER A 64 16.99 -18.46 -16.90
CA SER A 64 18.15 -17.79 -17.51
C SER A 64 18.94 -16.98 -16.47
N LEU A 65 20.10 -16.47 -16.87
CA LEU A 65 20.88 -15.53 -16.04
C LEU A 65 20.10 -14.24 -15.72
N SER A 66 19.31 -13.77 -16.68
CA SER A 66 18.45 -12.60 -16.50
C SER A 66 17.33 -12.87 -15.50
N ASP A 67 16.72 -14.04 -15.52
CA ASP A 67 15.67 -14.43 -14.57
C ASP A 67 16.24 -14.53 -13.15
N LEU A 68 17.42 -15.13 -13.03
CA LEU A 68 18.15 -15.20 -11.77
C LEU A 68 18.44 -13.78 -11.23
N ALA A 69 18.98 -12.88 -12.07
CA ALA A 69 19.26 -11.51 -11.67
C ALA A 69 18.00 -10.76 -11.19
N LYS A 70 16.86 -10.95 -11.86
CA LYS A 70 15.56 -10.36 -11.47
C LYS A 70 15.00 -10.96 -10.18
N SER A 71 15.36 -12.18 -9.83
CA SER A 71 14.90 -12.85 -8.61
C SER A 71 15.65 -12.39 -7.35
N ILE A 72 16.78 -11.67 -7.52
CA ILE A 72 17.67 -11.26 -6.45
C ILE A 72 17.46 -9.78 -6.13
N LYS A 73 17.29 -9.48 -4.86
CA LYS A 73 17.29 -8.12 -4.33
C LYS A 73 18.38 -7.99 -3.27
N VAL A 74 19.28 -7.05 -3.46
CA VAL A 74 20.36 -6.75 -2.52
C VAL A 74 20.05 -5.48 -1.77
N THR A 75 20.07 -5.54 -0.44
CA THR A 75 19.80 -4.41 0.45
C THR A 75 20.84 -4.35 1.55
N ASN A 76 21.05 -3.17 2.12
CA ASN A 76 21.74 -2.99 3.39
C ASN A 76 20.98 -1.97 4.24
N GLN A 77 21.13 -2.04 5.54
CA GLN A 77 20.61 -1.02 6.44
C GLN A 77 21.58 0.18 6.46
N THR A 78 21.05 1.38 6.67
CA THR A 78 21.85 2.60 6.76
C THR A 78 22.90 2.45 7.84
N ASN A 79 24.15 2.79 7.51
CA ASN A 79 25.33 2.67 8.40
C ASN A 79 25.64 1.24 8.88
N SER A 80 25.20 0.23 8.14
CA SER A 80 25.48 -1.17 8.45
C SER A 80 26.46 -1.77 7.44
N GLN A 81 27.42 -2.55 7.92
CA GLN A 81 28.33 -3.33 7.10
C GLN A 81 27.74 -4.69 6.69
N VAL A 82 26.48 -4.95 7.04
CA VAL A 82 25.78 -6.17 6.65
C VAL A 82 24.99 -5.93 5.36
N VAL A 83 25.29 -6.75 4.36
CA VAL A 83 24.56 -6.80 3.09
C VAL A 83 23.62 -8.01 3.12
N THR A 84 22.33 -7.75 2.98
CA THR A 84 21.30 -8.77 2.89
C THR A 84 20.96 -9.06 1.42
N VAL A 85 21.15 -10.30 1.02
CA VAL A 85 20.75 -10.80 -0.31
C VAL A 85 19.47 -11.59 -0.16
N THR A 86 18.38 -11.07 -0.72
CA THR A 86 17.06 -11.70 -0.73
C THR A 86 16.81 -12.33 -2.09
N VAL A 87 16.51 -13.62 -2.13
CA VAL A 87 16.13 -14.34 -3.32
C VAL A 87 14.66 -14.70 -3.28
N THR A 88 13.96 -14.48 -4.38
CA THR A 88 12.53 -14.77 -4.50
C THR A 88 12.27 -15.76 -5.62
N ASP A 89 11.66 -16.90 -5.31
CA ASP A 89 11.33 -17.96 -6.27
C ASP A 89 9.93 -18.54 -6.02
N LYS A 90 9.44 -19.33 -6.97
CA LYS A 90 8.18 -20.09 -6.85
C LYS A 90 8.31 -21.25 -5.86
N ASN A 91 9.52 -21.74 -5.66
CA ASN A 91 9.86 -22.81 -4.73
C ASN A 91 10.68 -22.26 -3.56
N ALA A 92 10.22 -22.48 -2.33
CA ALA A 92 10.87 -22.00 -1.11
C ALA A 92 12.26 -22.63 -0.89
N TYR A 93 12.46 -23.88 -1.28
CA TYR A 93 13.72 -24.58 -1.17
C TYR A 93 14.75 -24.00 -2.14
N VAL A 94 14.36 -23.82 -3.41
CA VAL A 94 15.22 -23.20 -4.43
C VAL A 94 15.61 -21.78 -4.01
N ALA A 95 14.69 -20.98 -3.46
CA ALA A 95 15.00 -19.64 -2.97
C ALA A 95 16.08 -19.65 -1.88
N ALA A 96 16.02 -20.60 -0.94
CA ALA A 96 17.02 -20.73 0.13
C ALA A 96 18.37 -21.23 -0.40
N ASP A 97 18.38 -22.23 -1.28
CA ASP A 97 19.59 -22.80 -1.84
C ASP A 97 20.33 -21.79 -2.72
N VAL A 98 19.60 -21.08 -3.59
CA VAL A 98 20.17 -19.99 -4.41
C VAL A 98 20.79 -18.90 -3.52
N ALA A 99 20.10 -18.46 -2.47
CA ALA A 99 20.61 -17.43 -1.55
C ALA A 99 21.92 -17.89 -0.87
N ASN A 100 21.97 -19.13 -0.39
CA ASN A 100 23.15 -19.72 0.22
C ASN A 100 24.32 -19.88 -0.76
N ILE A 101 24.05 -20.33 -1.98
CA ILE A 101 25.06 -20.47 -3.03
C ILE A 101 25.61 -19.10 -3.42
N ILE A 102 24.76 -18.06 -3.54
CA ILE A 102 25.19 -16.67 -3.79
C ILE A 102 26.16 -16.24 -2.68
N GLY A 103 25.80 -16.43 -1.42
CA GLY A 103 26.65 -16.08 -0.28
C GLY A 103 28.02 -16.75 -0.34
N LYS A 104 28.05 -18.06 -0.61
CA LYS A 104 29.29 -18.85 -0.74
C LYS A 104 30.15 -18.41 -1.93
N VAL A 105 29.54 -18.23 -3.11
CA VAL A 105 30.25 -17.80 -4.32
C VAL A 105 30.79 -16.39 -4.16
N PHE A 106 29.99 -15.49 -3.62
CA PHE A 106 30.39 -14.11 -3.37
C PHE A 106 31.58 -14.04 -2.41
N THR A 107 31.48 -14.65 -1.24
CA THR A 107 32.58 -14.68 -0.25
C THR A 107 33.87 -15.21 -0.86
N ARG A 108 33.80 -16.29 -1.64
CA ARG A 108 34.98 -16.88 -2.30
C ARG A 108 35.56 -15.96 -3.39
N LYS A 109 34.69 -15.34 -4.21
CA LYS A 109 35.12 -14.46 -5.32
C LYS A 109 35.70 -13.15 -4.82
N VAL A 110 35.04 -12.50 -3.86
CA VAL A 110 35.48 -11.20 -3.35
C VAL A 110 36.83 -11.33 -2.63
N LYS A 111 37.02 -12.36 -1.83
CA LYS A 111 38.33 -12.65 -1.22
C LYS A 111 39.44 -12.73 -2.25
N LYS A 112 39.17 -13.40 -3.41
CA LYS A 112 40.16 -13.55 -4.48
C LYS A 112 40.38 -12.27 -5.29
N MET A 113 39.31 -11.47 -5.52
CA MET A 113 39.36 -10.30 -6.41
C MET A 113 39.89 -9.04 -5.71
N MET A 114 39.51 -8.84 -4.46
CA MET A 114 39.77 -7.61 -3.74
C MET A 114 40.83 -7.79 -2.64
N GLN A 115 41.39 -8.99 -2.47
CA GLN A 115 42.38 -9.33 -1.44
C GLN A 115 41.89 -8.96 -0.02
N VAL A 116 40.59 -8.99 0.21
CA VAL A 116 39.94 -8.69 1.49
C VAL A 116 39.58 -9.99 2.19
N ASP A 117 40.14 -10.22 3.37
CA ASP A 117 39.88 -11.46 4.14
C ASP A 117 38.59 -11.41 4.99
N ASN A 118 37.92 -10.29 5.02
CA ASN A 118 36.89 -10.00 6.02
C ASN A 118 35.46 -10.01 5.49
N VAL A 119 35.15 -10.90 4.55
CA VAL A 119 33.79 -11.17 4.10
C VAL A 119 33.32 -12.50 4.69
N THR A 120 32.28 -12.46 5.52
CA THR A 120 31.77 -13.62 6.25
C THR A 120 30.26 -13.70 6.15
N ILE A 121 29.72 -14.91 5.98
CA ILE A 121 28.28 -15.16 6.06
C ILE A 121 27.90 -15.16 7.54
N VAL A 122 27.04 -14.21 7.95
CA VAL A 122 26.55 -14.08 9.32
C VAL A 122 25.32 -14.94 9.55
N SER A 123 24.42 -14.97 8.55
CA SER A 123 23.20 -15.76 8.61
C SER A 123 22.98 -16.49 7.29
N ASN A 124 22.80 -17.80 7.37
CA ASN A 124 22.44 -18.61 6.22
C ASN A 124 20.94 -18.45 5.92
N ALA A 125 20.60 -18.54 4.63
CA ALA A 125 19.23 -18.54 4.18
C ALA A 125 18.49 -19.78 4.69
N LYS A 126 17.31 -19.54 5.28
CA LYS A 126 16.40 -20.59 5.75
C LYS A 126 15.20 -20.70 4.83
N VAL A 127 14.67 -21.91 4.67
CA VAL A 127 13.46 -22.14 3.88
C VAL A 127 12.28 -21.46 4.58
N SER A 128 11.66 -20.48 3.90
CA SER A 128 10.45 -19.81 4.37
C SER A 128 9.23 -20.32 3.61
N THR A 129 8.35 -21.02 4.30
CA THR A 129 7.10 -21.54 3.73
C THR A 129 5.98 -20.47 3.64
N LYS A 130 6.22 -19.28 4.18
CA LYS A 130 5.26 -18.18 4.08
C LYS A 130 5.43 -17.45 2.74
N PRO A 131 4.39 -17.42 1.88
CA PRO A 131 4.48 -16.71 0.60
C PRO A 131 4.54 -15.19 0.82
N VAL A 132 5.44 -14.52 0.11
CA VAL A 132 5.61 -13.07 0.13
C VAL A 132 4.81 -12.36 -0.98
N SER A 133 4.35 -13.09 -1.97
CA SER A 133 3.55 -12.57 -3.08
C SER A 133 2.45 -13.58 -3.45
N PRO A 134 1.24 -13.12 -3.85
CA PRO A 134 0.77 -11.75 -3.93
C PRO A 134 0.46 -11.12 -2.57
N ASN A 135 0.68 -9.81 -2.45
CA ASN A 135 0.32 -9.06 -1.24
C ASN A 135 -1.17 -8.74 -1.22
N LYS A 136 -1.96 -9.57 -0.52
CA LYS A 136 -3.44 -9.46 -0.45
C LYS A 136 -3.91 -8.09 0.05
N LYS A 137 -3.17 -7.47 1.00
CA LYS A 137 -3.52 -6.15 1.54
C LYS A 137 -3.41 -5.06 0.48
N LEU A 138 -2.36 -5.09 -0.35
CA LEU A 138 -2.17 -4.14 -1.43
C LEU A 138 -3.26 -4.28 -2.50
N PHE A 139 -3.61 -5.52 -2.88
CA PHE A 139 -4.70 -5.76 -3.83
C PHE A 139 -6.05 -5.28 -3.32
N ALA A 140 -6.34 -5.50 -2.03
CA ALA A 140 -7.57 -4.99 -1.40
C ALA A 140 -7.61 -3.45 -1.43
N LEU A 141 -6.50 -2.78 -1.12
CA LEU A 141 -6.40 -1.32 -1.16
C LEU A 141 -6.65 -0.78 -2.59
N VAL A 142 -5.95 -1.34 -3.57
CA VAL A 142 -6.12 -0.94 -4.98
C VAL A 142 -7.55 -1.18 -5.45
N GLY A 143 -8.15 -2.32 -5.10
CA GLY A 143 -9.54 -2.63 -5.41
C GLY A 143 -10.53 -1.65 -4.77
N ALA A 144 -10.31 -1.26 -3.51
CA ALA A 144 -11.15 -0.29 -2.82
C ALA A 144 -11.09 1.10 -3.49
N VAL A 145 -9.88 1.57 -3.82
CA VAL A 145 -9.70 2.87 -4.51
C VAL A 145 -10.35 2.83 -5.89
N THR A 146 -10.12 1.78 -6.67
CA THR A 146 -10.73 1.64 -8.01
C THR A 146 -12.25 1.57 -7.92
N GLY A 147 -12.79 0.81 -6.96
CA GLY A 147 -14.23 0.69 -6.73
C GLY A 147 -14.87 2.03 -6.35
N LEU A 148 -14.20 2.85 -5.54
CA LEU A 148 -14.66 4.18 -5.18
C LEU A 148 -14.74 5.10 -6.41
N PHE A 149 -13.73 5.11 -7.27
CA PHE A 149 -13.75 5.90 -8.50
C PHE A 149 -14.88 5.48 -9.44
N VAL A 150 -15.06 4.17 -9.65
CA VAL A 150 -16.16 3.64 -10.47
C VAL A 150 -17.51 4.02 -9.87
N GLY A 151 -17.66 3.92 -8.54
CA GLY A 151 -18.89 4.32 -7.84
C GLY A 151 -19.25 5.80 -8.06
N ILE A 152 -18.26 6.69 -7.96
CA ILE A 152 -18.44 8.13 -8.21
C ILE A 152 -18.90 8.36 -9.66
N ILE A 153 -18.25 7.73 -10.64
CA ILE A 153 -18.63 7.87 -12.06
C ILE A 153 -20.08 7.42 -12.28
N VAL A 154 -20.48 6.29 -11.71
CA VAL A 154 -21.86 5.79 -11.83
C VAL A 154 -22.87 6.77 -11.22
N LEU A 155 -22.55 7.37 -10.06
CA LEU A 155 -23.39 8.39 -9.44
C LEU A 155 -23.52 9.63 -10.32
N PHE A 156 -22.43 10.12 -10.90
CA PHE A 156 -22.48 11.24 -11.85
C PHE A 156 -23.35 10.92 -13.07
N ILE A 157 -23.16 9.75 -13.69
CA ILE A 157 -23.99 9.34 -14.84
C ILE A 157 -25.47 9.30 -14.45
N LYS A 158 -25.79 8.76 -13.27
CA LYS A 158 -27.16 8.69 -12.78
C LYS A 158 -27.76 10.09 -12.58
N GLU A 159 -27.00 11.01 -11.96
CA GLU A 159 -27.45 12.39 -11.72
C GLU A 159 -27.63 13.16 -13.04
N PHE A 160 -26.70 13.05 -13.99
CA PHE A 160 -26.85 13.67 -15.31
C PHE A 160 -28.02 13.10 -16.14
N THR A 161 -28.40 11.85 -15.89
CA THR A 161 -29.50 11.20 -16.61
C THR A 161 -30.85 11.46 -15.93
N ASP A 162 -30.85 11.87 -14.67
CA ASP A 162 -32.07 12.20 -13.92
C ASP A 162 -32.63 13.57 -14.37
N LYS A 163 -33.64 13.53 -15.19
CA LYS A 163 -34.35 14.73 -15.68
C LYS A 163 -35.55 15.11 -14.81
N THR A 164 -35.63 14.57 -13.60
CA THR A 164 -36.77 14.84 -12.71
C THR A 164 -36.59 16.21 -12.06
N VAL A 165 -37.57 17.06 -12.20
CA VAL A 165 -37.65 18.35 -11.51
C VAL A 165 -37.95 18.07 -10.04
N LYS A 166 -36.92 18.19 -9.18
CA LYS A 166 -36.99 17.91 -7.72
C LYS A 166 -37.35 19.12 -6.90
N ASP A 167 -37.09 20.31 -7.43
CA ASP A 167 -37.28 21.56 -6.69
C ASP A 167 -38.23 22.52 -7.45
N GLY A 168 -39.24 23.07 -6.75
CA GLY A 168 -40.16 24.07 -7.29
C GLY A 168 -39.45 25.37 -7.71
N ASN A 169 -38.26 25.65 -7.16
CA ASN A 169 -37.46 26.82 -7.52
C ASN A 169 -36.89 26.74 -8.95
N PHE A 170 -36.62 25.53 -9.44
CA PHE A 170 -36.19 25.34 -10.84
C PHE A 170 -37.16 25.90 -11.86
N LEU A 171 -38.48 25.79 -11.59
CA LEU A 171 -39.52 26.31 -12.48
C LEU A 171 -39.53 27.85 -12.50
N THR A 172 -39.20 28.49 -11.38
CA THR A 172 -39.19 29.96 -11.29
C THR A 172 -37.89 30.58 -11.77
N ASP A 173 -36.72 29.97 -11.41
CA ASP A 173 -35.42 30.56 -11.67
C ASP A 173 -34.88 30.27 -13.06
N GLU A 174 -35.14 29.06 -13.58
CA GLU A 174 -34.64 28.63 -14.91
C GLU A 174 -35.68 28.85 -16.04
N LEU A 175 -36.95 28.61 -15.75
CA LEU A 175 -38.01 28.68 -16.77
C LEU A 175 -38.85 29.95 -16.67
N GLY A 176 -38.62 30.80 -15.68
CA GLY A 176 -39.38 32.04 -15.48
C GLY A 176 -40.89 31.83 -15.21
N LEU A 177 -41.29 30.62 -14.79
CA LEU A 177 -42.69 30.26 -14.57
C LEU A 177 -43.07 30.55 -13.12
N THR A 178 -44.23 31.16 -12.89
CA THR A 178 -44.74 31.43 -11.53
C THR A 178 -45.25 30.13 -10.91
N ASN A 179 -44.68 29.70 -9.80
CA ASN A 179 -45.16 28.56 -9.03
C ASN A 179 -46.49 28.93 -8.35
N ILE A 180 -47.60 28.32 -8.81
CA ILE A 180 -48.93 28.59 -8.28
C ILE A 180 -49.26 27.77 -7.04
N GLY A 181 -48.46 26.73 -6.75
CA GLY A 181 -48.58 25.86 -5.57
C GLY A 181 -48.10 24.44 -5.82
N SER A 182 -47.92 23.71 -4.75
CA SER A 182 -47.56 22.30 -4.78
C SER A 182 -48.67 21.43 -4.19
N VAL A 183 -48.99 20.33 -4.85
CA VAL A 183 -49.93 19.33 -4.35
C VAL A 183 -49.13 18.13 -3.85
N TYR A 184 -49.29 17.81 -2.59
CA TYR A 184 -48.66 16.61 -2.01
C TYR A 184 -49.46 15.37 -2.35
N HIS A 185 -48.77 14.30 -2.66
CA HIS A 185 -49.38 12.98 -2.75
C HIS A 185 -49.74 12.52 -1.33
N LEU A 186 -51.03 12.26 -1.12
CA LEU A 186 -51.53 11.70 0.13
C LEU A 186 -51.54 10.18 0.02
N ASP A 187 -50.75 9.52 0.84
CA ASP A 187 -50.76 8.06 0.94
C ASP A 187 -52.03 7.61 1.67
N ILE A 188 -52.79 6.70 1.07
CA ILE A 188 -54.11 6.24 1.56
C ILE A 188 -54.07 5.59 2.94
N ASN A 189 -52.87 5.23 3.41
CA ASN A 189 -52.63 4.59 4.73
C ASN A 189 -52.37 5.56 5.89
N ASP A 190 -52.33 6.87 5.63
CA ASP A 190 -52.10 7.83 6.68
C ASP A 190 -53.43 8.21 7.33
N SER A 191 -53.65 7.79 8.58
CA SER A 191 -54.88 8.00 9.36
C SER A 191 -55.11 9.44 9.82
N ASP A 192 -54.36 10.38 9.28
CA ASP A 192 -54.38 11.79 9.67
C ASP A 192 -55.11 12.69 8.66
N TYR A 193 -56.15 12.13 7.98
CA TYR A 193 -57.04 12.89 7.12
C TYR A 193 -57.91 13.84 7.94
N GLY A 194 -57.59 15.14 7.93
CA GLY A 194 -58.49 16.12 8.45
C GLY A 194 -57.83 17.28 9.25
N VAL A 195 -56.51 17.22 9.48
CA VAL A 195 -55.85 18.36 10.14
C VAL A 195 -55.12 19.19 9.11
N VAL A 196 -55.74 20.27 8.67
CA VAL A 196 -55.04 21.32 7.89
C VAL A 196 -54.04 21.99 8.81
N LYS A 197 -52.75 21.56 8.79
CA LYS A 197 -51.68 22.35 9.41
C LYS A 197 -51.43 23.56 8.56
N VAL A 198 -52.06 24.69 8.95
CA VAL A 198 -51.70 26.01 8.41
C VAL A 198 -50.25 26.30 8.90
N ILE A 199 -49.28 26.08 8.02
CA ILE A 199 -47.93 26.55 8.28
C ILE A 199 -47.95 28.06 8.16
N ALA A 200 -48.13 28.75 9.29
CA ALA A 200 -47.98 30.19 9.36
C ALA A 200 -46.54 30.53 8.90
N ARG A 201 -46.44 31.23 7.81
CA ARG A 201 -45.20 31.79 7.28
C ARG A 201 -44.64 32.72 8.32
N ASN A 202 -43.62 32.24 9.07
CA ASN A 202 -42.90 33.13 10.00
C ASN A 202 -42.21 34.22 9.21
N LYS A 203 -42.78 35.41 9.27
CA LYS A 203 -42.11 36.65 8.93
C LYS A 203 -40.89 36.76 9.85
N VAL A 204 -39.73 36.80 9.23
CA VAL A 204 -38.52 37.29 9.93
C VAL A 204 -38.78 38.71 10.39
N SER A 205 -38.79 38.89 11.68
CA SER A 205 -38.53 40.19 12.32
C SER A 205 -37.88 39.97 13.69
N ASP A 206 -36.67 40.23 13.69
CA ASP A 206 -35.78 40.95 14.60
C ASP A 206 -36.25 41.19 16.04
N SER A 207 -35.32 40.92 16.92
CA SER A 207 -35.03 41.53 18.22
C SER A 207 -35.97 41.35 19.42
N ASN A 208 -35.35 40.78 20.45
CA ASN A 208 -35.41 41.17 21.89
C ASN A 208 -36.77 41.23 22.56
N ASP A 209 -37.04 40.37 23.48
CA ASP A 209 -37.10 40.72 24.92
C ASP A 209 -38.02 39.77 25.73
N HIS A 210 -37.53 39.37 26.87
CA HIS A 210 -38.17 39.05 28.16
C HIS A 210 -39.41 38.16 28.27
N ASP A 211 -39.13 37.09 29.02
CA ASP A 211 -39.98 36.43 30.03
C ASP A 211 -41.42 36.92 30.22
N LYS A 212 -42.35 36.00 29.98
CA LYS A 212 -43.53 35.84 30.85
C LYS A 212 -44.21 34.50 30.68
N GLU A 213 -44.19 33.73 31.76
CA GLU A 213 -45.10 32.63 32.04
C GLU A 213 -46.55 33.04 31.78
N ILE A 214 -47.28 32.24 31.01
CA ILE A 214 -48.72 32.32 30.96
C ILE A 214 -49.31 30.98 31.33
N SER A 215 -49.86 30.93 32.54
CA SER A 215 -50.62 29.88 33.13
C SER A 215 -51.87 29.52 32.30
N THR A 216 -52.08 28.23 32.11
CA THR A 216 -53.28 27.65 31.50
C THR A 216 -54.51 27.71 32.42
N PRO A 217 -55.70 28.13 31.98
CA PRO A 217 -56.91 28.01 32.77
C PRO A 217 -57.52 26.60 32.65
N ARG A 218 -57.67 25.96 33.81
CA ARG A 218 -58.44 24.73 34.02
C ARG A 218 -59.91 24.94 33.68
N ARG A 219 -60.47 24.24 32.70
CA ARG A 219 -61.95 24.12 32.58
C ARG A 219 -62.45 23.07 33.53
N ARG A 220 -63.30 23.46 34.50
CA ARG A 220 -64.16 22.63 35.28
C ARG A 220 -65.33 22.11 34.43
N ARG A 221 -65.61 20.83 34.56
CA ARG A 221 -66.88 20.20 34.13
C ARG A 221 -67.93 20.46 35.25
N VAL A 222 -69.10 20.83 34.82
CA VAL A 222 -70.35 20.56 35.46
C VAL A 222 -71.11 19.62 34.58
#